data_7f2bca67723baa9862d980e0086dbd35
#
_entry.id   7f2bca67723baa9862d980e0086dbd35
#
_cell.length_a   1.000
_cell.length_b   1.000
_cell.length_c   1.000
_cell.angle_alpha   90.00
_cell.angle_beta   90.00
_cell.angle_gamma   90.00
#
_symmetry.space_group_name_H-M   'P 1'
#
loop_
_entity.id
_entity.type
_entity.pdbx_description
1 polymer ?
#
loop_
_entity_poly.entity_id
_entity_poly.type
_entity_poly.pdbx_seq_one_letter_code
_entity_poly.pdbx_strand_id
1 'polypeptide(L)'
;IYMFANLAVFTVITIVALRASKFTLEDYNGLYTTNPKLAFLMTLALFSLAGIPPFAGFFSKFFIFAAAFEGGFHLLVFIALINTIISLYYYLKIVKAMYINKSDEPIAAFRSDNYTRASLAICTLGIVVLSIASVVYQSIDKFSFGL
;
A
#
# COMPACT_ATOMS: atom_id res chain seq x y z
N ILE A 1 0.25 -9.36 5.89
CA ILE A 1 -0.10 -8.01 5.39
C ILE A 1 0.96 -7.53 4.41
N TYR A 2 2.19 -7.37 4.84
CA TYR A 2 3.31 -6.90 4.01
C TYR A 2 3.47 -7.70 2.71
N MET A 3 3.35 -9.02 2.77
CA MET A 3 3.43 -9.89 1.60
C MET A 3 2.35 -9.56 0.56
N PHE A 4 1.08 -9.45 0.95
CA PHE A 4 -0.02 -9.13 0.03
C PHE A 4 0.13 -7.75 -0.60
N ALA A 5 0.52 -6.75 0.18
CA ALA A 5 0.73 -5.40 -0.32
C ALA A 5 1.90 -5.32 -1.31
N ASN A 6 3.03 -5.97 -1.02
CA ASN A 6 4.15 -6.04 -1.96
C ASN A 6 3.80 -6.80 -3.23
N LEU A 7 3.15 -7.96 -3.13
CA LEU A 7 2.72 -8.71 -4.31
C LEU A 7 1.79 -7.88 -5.19
N ALA A 8 0.85 -7.13 -4.60
CA ALA A 8 -0.02 -6.23 -5.35
C ALA A 8 0.77 -5.15 -6.10
N VAL A 9 1.68 -4.44 -5.42
CA VAL A 9 2.51 -3.39 -6.03
C VAL A 9 3.36 -3.95 -7.15
N PHE A 10 4.10 -5.04 -6.91
CA PHE A 10 4.97 -5.64 -7.92
C PHE A 10 4.18 -6.23 -9.09
N THR A 11 2.99 -6.78 -8.85
CA THR A 11 2.11 -7.24 -9.94
C THR A 11 1.71 -6.07 -10.83
N VAL A 12 1.33 -4.92 -10.26
CA VAL A 12 0.99 -3.72 -11.05
C VAL A 12 2.20 -3.24 -11.85
N ILE A 13 3.38 -3.14 -11.21
CA ILE A 13 4.63 -2.73 -11.88
C ILE A 13 4.94 -3.67 -13.05
N THR A 14 4.87 -4.98 -12.83
CA THR A 14 5.14 -5.99 -13.85
C THR A 14 4.18 -5.88 -15.02
N ILE A 15 2.89 -5.67 -14.77
CA ILE A 15 1.90 -5.51 -15.84
C ILE A 15 2.20 -4.26 -16.66
N VAL A 16 2.48 -3.13 -16.01
CA VAL A 16 2.80 -1.88 -16.69
C VAL A 16 4.09 -2.04 -17.51
N ALA A 17 5.11 -2.66 -16.95
CA ALA A 17 6.37 -2.92 -17.65
C ALA A 17 6.17 -3.81 -18.89
N LEU A 18 5.41 -4.90 -18.78
CA LEU A 18 5.18 -5.85 -19.87
C LEU A 18 4.26 -5.31 -20.97
N ARG A 19 3.26 -4.48 -20.60
CA ARG A 19 2.23 -4.00 -21.55
C ARG A 19 2.55 -2.66 -22.16
N ALA A 20 3.24 -1.78 -21.44
CA ALA A 20 3.53 -0.43 -21.87
C ALA A 20 5.03 -0.15 -22.06
N SER A 21 5.91 -1.08 -21.69
CA SER A 21 7.37 -0.88 -21.68
C SER A 21 7.80 0.39 -20.93
N LYS A 22 7.09 0.68 -19.83
CA LYS A 22 7.26 1.86 -18.98
C LYS A 22 7.86 1.44 -17.64
N PHE A 23 8.94 2.14 -17.21
CA PHE A 23 9.74 1.73 -16.06
C PHE A 23 10.03 2.85 -15.07
N THR A 24 9.77 4.11 -15.44
CA THR A 24 10.07 5.26 -14.60
C THR A 24 8.84 5.73 -13.82
N LEU A 25 9.07 6.50 -12.76
CA LEU A 25 7.97 7.08 -11.99
C LEU A 25 7.11 8.04 -12.83
N GLU A 26 7.75 8.77 -13.73
CA GLU A 26 7.09 9.73 -14.62
C GLU A 26 6.14 9.05 -15.61
N ASP A 27 6.43 7.82 -15.96
CA ASP A 27 5.58 7.00 -16.82
C ASP A 27 4.21 6.70 -16.21
N TYR A 28 4.10 6.72 -14.88
CA TYR A 28 2.84 6.53 -14.15
C TYR A 28 1.97 7.79 -14.11
N ASN A 29 2.45 8.93 -14.63
CA ASN A 29 1.67 10.16 -14.66
C ASN A 29 0.36 9.93 -15.41
N GLY A 30 -0.75 10.29 -14.75
CA GLY A 30 -2.08 10.18 -15.34
C GLY A 30 -2.62 8.75 -15.49
N LEU A 31 -2.00 7.74 -14.87
CA LEU A 31 -2.45 6.33 -14.95
C LEU A 31 -3.92 6.15 -14.56
N TYR A 32 -4.43 6.96 -13.62
CA TYR A 32 -5.83 6.91 -13.20
C TYR A 32 -6.80 7.23 -14.35
N THR A 33 -6.46 8.12 -15.27
CA THR A 33 -7.34 8.54 -16.37
C THR A 33 -7.61 7.41 -17.37
N THR A 34 -6.65 6.53 -17.57
CA THR A 34 -6.71 5.44 -18.56
C THR A 34 -6.96 4.07 -17.93
N ASN A 35 -6.40 3.82 -16.78
CA ASN A 35 -6.47 2.55 -16.06
C ASN A 35 -6.88 2.74 -14.59
N PRO A 36 -8.10 3.25 -14.27
CA PRO A 36 -8.50 3.65 -12.92
C PRO A 36 -8.47 2.50 -11.91
N LYS A 37 -8.85 1.29 -12.33
CA LYS A 37 -8.84 0.12 -11.45
C LYS A 37 -7.43 -0.26 -11.02
N LEU A 38 -6.47 -0.20 -11.94
CA LEU A 38 -5.08 -0.53 -11.67
C LEU A 38 -4.45 0.51 -10.74
N ALA A 39 -4.69 1.80 -11.00
CA ALA A 39 -4.25 2.90 -10.15
C ALA A 39 -4.83 2.80 -8.74
N PHE A 40 -6.11 2.46 -8.61
CA PHE A 40 -6.77 2.28 -7.31
C PHE A 40 -6.16 1.12 -6.52
N LEU A 41 -5.95 -0.04 -7.13
CA LEU A 41 -5.35 -1.21 -6.48
C LEU A 41 -3.92 -0.92 -6.01
N MET A 42 -3.13 -0.24 -6.84
CA MET A 42 -1.78 0.18 -6.48
C MET A 42 -1.80 1.16 -5.30
N THR A 43 -2.70 2.14 -5.30
CA THR A 43 -2.85 3.09 -4.21
C THR A 43 -3.22 2.41 -2.90
N LEU A 44 -4.16 1.48 -2.93
CA LEU A 44 -4.56 0.71 -1.75
C LEU A 44 -3.39 -0.09 -1.17
N ALA A 45 -2.60 -0.74 -2.03
CA ALA A 45 -1.40 -1.46 -1.61
C ALA A 45 -0.32 -0.53 -1.04
N LEU A 46 -0.08 0.62 -1.69
CA LEU A 46 0.88 1.63 -1.22
C LEU A 46 0.46 2.24 0.12
N PHE A 47 -0.82 2.51 0.36
CA PHE A 47 -1.32 3.01 1.64
C PHE A 47 -1.17 1.98 2.75
N SER A 48 -1.35 0.69 2.45
CA SER A 48 -1.08 -0.39 3.38
C SER A 48 0.40 -0.47 3.75
N LEU A 49 1.32 -0.34 2.77
CA LEU A 49 2.78 -0.31 2.99
C LEU A 49 3.21 0.94 3.75
N ALA A 50 2.63 2.09 3.44
CA ALA A 50 2.89 3.35 4.12
C ALA A 50 2.50 3.29 5.60
N GLY A 51 1.49 2.47 5.93
CA GLY A 51 0.93 2.39 7.27
C GLY A 51 -0.01 3.55 7.57
N ILE A 52 -0.87 3.89 6.60
CA ILE A 52 -1.92 4.91 6.80
C ILE A 52 -3.15 4.23 7.43
N PRO A 53 -3.74 4.78 8.50
CA PRO A 53 -5.02 4.28 8.99
C PRO A 53 -6.10 4.44 7.88
N PRO A 54 -7.01 3.49 7.69
CA PRO A 54 -7.34 2.31 8.51
C PRO A 54 -6.68 1.00 8.04
N PHE A 55 -5.61 1.06 7.25
CA PHE A 55 -4.99 -0.14 6.71
C PHE A 55 -4.20 -0.92 7.75
N ALA A 56 -4.16 -2.24 7.60
CA ALA A 56 -3.52 -3.16 8.51
C ALA A 56 -2.01 -2.90 8.72
N GLY A 57 -1.33 -2.30 7.75
CA GLY A 57 0.07 -1.88 7.86
C GLY A 57 0.32 -0.85 8.96
N PHE A 58 -0.67 0.01 9.26
CA PHE A 58 -0.60 0.94 10.39
C PHE A 58 -0.56 0.19 11.73
N PHE A 59 -1.50 -0.71 11.96
CA PHE A 59 -1.60 -1.44 13.21
C PHE A 59 -0.36 -2.29 13.50
N SER A 60 0.19 -2.94 12.47
CA SER A 60 1.42 -3.72 12.60
C SER A 60 2.59 -2.86 13.08
N LYS A 61 2.80 -1.68 12.49
CA LYS A 61 3.85 -0.74 12.90
C LYS A 61 3.59 -0.20 14.30
N PHE A 62 2.35 0.17 14.59
CA PHE A 62 1.96 0.74 15.87
C PHE A 62 2.27 -0.22 17.03
N PHE A 63 1.87 -1.49 16.93
CA PHE A 63 2.13 -2.47 17.99
C PHE A 63 3.63 -2.75 18.18
N ILE A 64 4.40 -2.84 17.07
CA ILE A 64 5.85 -3.04 17.15
C ILE A 64 6.52 -1.85 17.83
N PHE A 65 6.13 -0.62 17.49
CA PHE A 65 6.70 0.58 18.10
C PHE A 65 6.31 0.72 19.57
N ALA A 66 5.06 0.42 19.92
CA ALA A 66 4.61 0.42 21.32
C ALA A 66 5.41 -0.58 22.16
N ALA A 67 5.52 -1.83 21.73
CA ALA A 67 6.28 -2.86 22.42
C ALA A 67 7.78 -2.50 22.54
N ALA A 68 8.39 -1.93 21.51
CA ALA A 68 9.77 -1.48 21.55
C ALA A 68 9.96 -0.29 22.50
N PHE A 69 8.99 0.62 22.57
CA PHE A 69 9.01 1.76 23.49
C PHE A 69 8.92 1.30 24.95
N GLU A 70 8.00 0.39 25.26
CA GLU A 70 7.87 -0.22 26.58
C GLU A 70 9.12 -1.02 26.98
N GLY A 71 9.79 -1.66 26.01
CA GLY A 71 11.08 -2.33 26.20
C GLY A 71 12.28 -1.40 26.42
N GLY A 72 12.06 -0.05 26.44
CA GLY A 72 13.12 0.94 26.68
C GLY A 72 13.94 1.32 25.45
N PHE A 73 13.58 0.84 24.23
CA PHE A 73 14.30 1.12 22.98
C PHE A 73 13.87 2.45 22.33
N HIS A 74 13.79 3.53 23.11
CA HIS A 74 13.26 4.83 22.66
C HIS A 74 13.96 5.41 21.43
N LEU A 75 15.31 5.34 21.38
CA LEU A 75 16.08 5.82 20.24
C LEU A 75 15.79 5.02 18.97
N LEU A 76 15.63 3.70 19.10
CA LEU A 76 15.27 2.85 17.97
C LEU A 76 13.90 3.20 17.41
N VAL A 77 12.91 3.41 18.28
CA VAL A 77 11.55 3.84 17.89
C VAL A 77 11.60 5.20 17.21
N PHE A 78 12.37 6.15 17.71
CA PHE A 78 12.52 7.48 17.10
C PHE A 78 13.08 7.39 15.67
N ILE A 79 14.15 6.62 15.46
CA ILE A 79 14.72 6.40 14.12
C ILE A 79 13.73 5.71 13.20
N ALA A 80 13.00 4.71 13.70
CA ALA A 80 12.00 3.97 12.94
C ALA A 80 10.81 4.86 12.51
N LEU A 81 10.40 5.82 13.37
CA LEU A 81 9.37 6.82 13.02
C LEU A 81 9.85 7.74 11.89
N ILE A 82 11.07 8.25 11.97
CA ILE A 82 11.66 9.06 10.89
C ILE A 82 11.67 8.28 9.56
N ASN A 83 12.14 7.03 9.57
CA ASN A 83 12.15 6.17 8.39
C ASN A 83 10.73 5.91 7.84
N THR A 84 9.75 5.81 8.73
CA THR A 84 8.34 5.67 8.33
C THR A 84 7.83 6.90 7.58
N ILE A 85 8.18 8.11 8.04
CA ILE A 85 7.82 9.38 7.38
C ILE A 85 8.50 9.47 6.00
N ILE A 86 9.76 9.11 5.90
CA ILE A 86 10.50 9.08 4.62
C ILE A 86 9.82 8.10 3.65
N SER A 87 9.48 6.90 4.12
CA SER A 87 8.79 5.89 3.30
C SER A 87 7.43 6.37 2.83
N LEU A 88 6.66 7.03 3.70
CA LEU A 88 5.37 7.64 3.36
C LEU A 88 5.52 8.64 2.21
N TYR A 89 6.55 9.49 2.24
CA TYR A 89 6.82 10.45 1.17
C TYR A 89 7.00 9.76 -0.19
N TYR A 90 7.78 8.67 -0.25
CA TYR A 90 7.99 7.93 -1.50
C TYR A 90 6.71 7.29 -2.03
N TYR A 91 5.90 6.69 -1.17
CA TYR A 91 4.63 6.09 -1.57
C TYR A 91 3.62 7.13 -2.06
N LEU A 92 3.52 8.26 -1.38
CA LEU A 92 2.65 9.36 -1.79
C LEU A 92 3.11 10.02 -3.09
N LYS A 93 4.41 10.04 -3.38
CA LYS A 93 4.94 10.53 -4.65
C LYS A 93 4.44 9.69 -5.84
N ILE A 94 4.36 8.37 -5.68
CA ILE A 94 3.78 7.47 -6.70
C ILE A 94 2.28 7.75 -6.88
N VAL A 95 1.55 7.86 -5.78
CA VAL A 95 0.11 8.18 -5.81
C VAL A 95 -0.14 9.53 -6.49
N LYS A 96 0.66 10.55 -6.16
CA LYS A 96 0.60 11.85 -6.83
C LYS A 96 0.82 11.73 -8.34
N ALA A 97 1.79 10.95 -8.79
CA ALA A 97 2.04 10.71 -10.21
C ALA A 97 0.80 10.12 -10.89
N MET A 98 0.18 9.11 -10.30
CA MET A 98 -0.97 8.42 -10.89
C MET A 98 -2.24 9.28 -10.97
N TYR A 99 -2.49 10.16 -9.99
CA TYR A 99 -3.77 10.87 -9.87
C TYR A 99 -3.71 12.37 -10.20
N ILE A 100 -2.59 13.04 -9.92
CA ILE A 100 -2.50 14.49 -9.99
C ILE A 100 -1.69 14.94 -11.18
N ASN A 101 -0.57 14.28 -11.46
CA ASN A 101 0.27 14.65 -12.57
C ASN A 101 -0.40 14.31 -13.90
N LYS A 102 -0.27 15.22 -14.84
CA LYS A 102 -0.73 14.98 -16.23
C LYS A 102 0.41 14.41 -17.06
N SER A 103 0.08 13.59 -18.05
CA SER A 103 1.00 13.10 -19.07
C SER A 103 0.42 13.41 -20.44
N ASP A 104 1.27 13.87 -21.34
CA ASP A 104 0.89 14.07 -22.73
C ASP A 104 0.74 12.73 -23.46
N GLU A 105 1.44 11.69 -22.99
CA GLU A 105 1.36 10.32 -23.50
C GLU A 105 1.07 9.33 -22.33
N PRO A 106 -0.17 9.32 -21.82
CA PRO A 106 -0.52 8.40 -20.74
C PRO A 106 -0.49 6.95 -21.23
N ILE A 107 -0.26 6.01 -20.29
CA ILE A 107 -0.30 4.58 -20.59
C ILE A 107 -1.68 4.25 -21.18
N ALA A 108 -1.72 3.70 -22.39
CA ALA A 108 -2.97 3.31 -23.04
C ALA A 108 -3.79 2.35 -22.15
N ALA A 109 -5.11 2.45 -22.23
CA ALA A 109 -5.97 1.51 -21.53
C ALA A 109 -5.75 0.08 -22.03
N PHE A 110 -5.46 -0.84 -21.15
CA PHE A 110 -5.28 -2.25 -21.50
C PHE A 110 -6.09 -3.16 -20.57
N ARG A 111 -6.42 -4.33 -21.08
CA ARG A 111 -7.08 -5.37 -20.29
C ARG A 111 -6.05 -6.40 -19.83
N SER A 112 -5.95 -6.57 -18.52
CA SER A 112 -5.08 -7.60 -17.93
C SER A 112 -5.66 -9.00 -18.16
N ASP A 113 -4.79 -10.00 -18.22
CA ASP A 113 -5.18 -11.42 -18.32
C ASP A 113 -5.97 -11.86 -17.09
N ASN A 114 -6.77 -12.90 -17.23
CA ASN A 114 -7.60 -13.41 -16.15
C ASN A 114 -6.78 -13.86 -14.93
N TYR A 115 -5.62 -14.46 -15.13
CA TYR A 115 -4.72 -14.87 -14.04
C TYR A 115 -4.19 -13.67 -13.26
N THR A 116 -3.77 -12.64 -13.95
CA THR A 116 -3.31 -11.38 -13.35
C THR A 116 -4.43 -10.69 -12.58
N ARG A 117 -5.64 -10.68 -13.12
CA ARG A 117 -6.82 -10.12 -12.44
C ARG A 117 -7.16 -10.91 -11.18
N ALA A 118 -7.08 -12.25 -11.22
CA ALA A 118 -7.28 -13.11 -10.07
C ALA A 118 -6.21 -12.84 -8.99
N SER A 119 -4.94 -12.75 -9.36
CA SER A 119 -3.85 -12.41 -8.44
C SER A 119 -4.07 -11.07 -7.75
N LEU A 120 -4.40 -10.01 -8.50
CA LEU A 120 -4.70 -8.70 -7.95
C LEU A 120 -5.92 -8.73 -7.03
N ALA A 121 -6.98 -9.47 -7.40
CA ALA A 121 -8.17 -9.62 -6.57
C ALA A 121 -7.84 -10.32 -5.24
N ILE A 122 -7.05 -11.39 -5.26
CA ILE A 122 -6.61 -12.10 -4.05
C ILE A 122 -5.78 -11.18 -3.16
N CYS A 123 -4.81 -10.45 -3.73
CA CYS A 123 -3.98 -9.52 -2.96
C CYS A 123 -4.83 -8.41 -2.33
N THR A 124 -5.78 -7.85 -3.09
CA THR A 124 -6.68 -6.79 -2.62
C THR A 124 -7.58 -7.29 -1.49
N LEU A 125 -8.20 -8.46 -1.68
CA LEU A 125 -9.01 -9.10 -0.65
C LEU A 125 -8.18 -9.38 0.60
N GLY A 126 -6.95 -9.87 0.44
CA GLY A 126 -6.01 -10.09 1.55
C GLY A 126 -5.74 -8.82 2.35
N ILE A 127 -5.47 -7.70 1.66
CA ILE A 127 -5.25 -6.40 2.32
C ILE A 127 -6.50 -5.95 3.08
N VAL A 128 -7.67 -6.00 2.45
CA VAL A 128 -8.94 -5.53 3.04
C VAL A 128 -9.35 -6.41 4.23
N VAL A 129 -9.34 -7.74 4.06
CA VAL A 129 -9.71 -8.68 5.12
C VAL A 129 -8.80 -8.53 6.33
N LEU A 130 -7.48 -8.44 6.12
CA LEU A 130 -6.52 -8.27 7.21
C LEU A 130 -6.64 -6.89 7.87
N SER A 131 -7.04 -5.85 7.13
CA SER A 131 -7.32 -4.53 7.70
C SER A 131 -8.53 -4.57 8.63
N ILE A 132 -9.62 -5.18 8.19
CA ILE A 132 -10.83 -5.36 9.00
C ILE A 132 -10.53 -6.23 10.22
N ALA A 133 -9.82 -7.36 10.04
CA ALA A 133 -9.44 -8.24 11.13
C ALA A 133 -8.59 -7.52 12.20
N SER A 134 -7.69 -6.63 11.79
CA SER A 134 -6.87 -5.83 12.71
C SER A 134 -7.71 -4.86 13.55
N VAL A 135 -8.71 -4.22 12.93
CA VAL A 135 -9.63 -3.31 13.63
C VAL A 135 -10.53 -4.08 14.62
N VAL A 136 -11.06 -5.22 14.18
CA VAL A 136 -11.90 -6.10 15.02
C VAL A 136 -11.10 -6.62 16.20
N TYR A 137 -9.87 -7.07 15.98
CA TYR A 137 -8.99 -7.55 17.05
C TYR A 137 -8.77 -6.48 18.13
N GLN A 138 -8.47 -5.23 17.75
CA GLN A 138 -8.35 -4.13 18.70
C GLN A 138 -9.62 -3.87 19.50
N SER A 139 -10.78 -3.98 18.84
CA SER A 139 -12.06 -3.78 19.53
C SER A 139 -12.31 -4.88 20.56
N ILE A 140 -12.01 -6.13 20.20
CA ILE A 140 -12.15 -7.28 21.11
C ILE A 140 -11.16 -7.16 22.29
N ASP A 141 -9.91 -6.80 22.04
CA ASP A 141 -8.89 -6.64 23.06
C ASP A 141 -9.28 -5.61 24.10
N LYS A 142 -9.79 -4.45 23.66
CA LYS A 142 -10.35 -3.41 24.55
C LYS A 142 -11.52 -3.90 25.40
N PHE A 143 -12.37 -4.79 24.87
CA PHE A 143 -13.51 -5.33 25.61
C PHE A 143 -13.10 -6.48 26.53
N SER A 144 -12.09 -7.27 26.17
CA SER A 144 -11.65 -8.45 26.91
C SER A 144 -10.71 -8.12 28.09
N PHE A 145 -9.87 -7.11 27.91
CA PHE A 145 -8.90 -6.63 28.90
C PHE A 145 -9.21 -5.21 29.38
N GLY A 146 -10.42 -4.74 29.15
CA GLY A 146 -10.89 -3.39 29.41
C GLY A 146 -10.87 -2.98 30.87
N LEU A 147 -9.67 -2.88 31.39
CA LEU A 147 -9.27 -2.17 32.59
C LEU A 147 -8.45 -0.96 32.21
#